data_100b38e19341551f1eb54c34b97c64d2
#
_entry.id   100b38e19341551f1eb54c34b97c64d2
#
_cell.length_a   1.000
_cell.length_b   1.000
_cell.length_c   1.000
_cell.angle_alpha   90.00
_cell.angle_beta   90.00
_cell.angle_gamma   90.00
#
_symmetry.space_group_name_H-M   'P 1'
#
loop_
_entity.id
_entity.type
_entity.pdbx_description
1 polymer ?
#
loop_
_entity_poly.entity_id
_entity_poly.type
_entity_poly.pdbx_seq_one_letter_code
_entity_poly.pdbx_strand_id
1 'polypeptide(L)'
;MLKTLLFIGMGSFTGGVLRYLISRYVQNFLIPSFPLGTFLVNILGCFAIGLFYGLFERGNLMSPNLRMFLTVGFCGGFTTFSTFMNENFLLIKDDNFFYLSLYVGLSLFVGFIMLYLGHSLIKFCLLYTS
;
A
#
# COMPACT_ATOMS: atom_id res chain seq x y z
N MET A 1 2.29 -24.83 -7.55
CA MET A 1 2.79 -23.63 -8.23
C MET A 1 1.70 -22.89 -9.01
N LEU A 2 0.96 -23.58 -9.87
CA LEU A 2 -0.11 -22.92 -10.65
C LEU A 2 -1.18 -22.30 -9.75
N LYS A 3 -1.61 -23.03 -8.72
CA LYS A 3 -2.62 -22.53 -7.79
C LYS A 3 -2.15 -21.25 -7.09
N THR A 4 -0.89 -21.22 -6.68
CA THR A 4 -0.31 -20.02 -6.05
C THR A 4 -0.32 -18.85 -7.01
N LEU A 5 0.05 -19.08 -8.27
CA LEU A 5 0.05 -18.02 -9.28
C LEU A 5 -1.35 -17.47 -9.52
N LEU A 6 -2.36 -18.33 -9.51
CA LEU A 6 -3.73 -17.89 -9.66
C LEU A 6 -4.18 -17.01 -8.49
N PHE A 7 -3.82 -17.39 -7.27
CA PHE A 7 -4.14 -16.55 -6.10
C PHE A 7 -3.45 -15.20 -6.17
N ILE A 8 -2.18 -15.18 -6.57
CA ILE A 8 -1.45 -13.92 -6.73
C ILE A 8 -2.11 -13.07 -7.82
N GLY A 9 -2.47 -13.68 -8.93
CA GLY A 9 -3.12 -12.97 -10.03
C GLY A 9 -4.45 -12.35 -9.64
N MET A 10 -5.30 -13.11 -8.93
CA MET A 10 -6.56 -12.58 -8.44
C MET A 10 -6.37 -11.43 -7.47
N GLY A 11 -5.39 -11.57 -6.58
CA GLY A 11 -5.06 -10.49 -5.66
C GLY A 11 -4.57 -9.25 -6.38
N SER A 12 -3.67 -9.42 -7.35
CA SER A 12 -3.14 -8.30 -8.14
C SER A 12 -4.23 -7.60 -8.92
N PHE A 13 -5.15 -8.35 -9.51
CA PHE A 13 -6.28 -7.76 -10.23
C PHE A 13 -7.11 -6.89 -9.29
N THR A 14 -7.49 -7.44 -8.14
CA THR A 14 -8.30 -6.73 -7.17
C THR A 14 -7.56 -5.49 -6.65
N GLY A 15 -6.29 -5.66 -6.27
CA GLY A 15 -5.49 -4.56 -5.75
C GLY A 15 -5.27 -3.47 -6.77
N GLY A 16 -4.98 -3.84 -8.01
CA GLY A 16 -4.74 -2.87 -9.09
C GLY A 16 -6.00 -2.08 -9.43
N VAL A 17 -7.15 -2.75 -9.48
CA VAL A 17 -8.42 -2.06 -9.75
C VAL A 17 -8.76 -1.09 -8.63
N LEU A 18 -8.65 -1.52 -7.37
CA LEU A 18 -8.90 -0.65 -6.22
C LEU A 18 -7.93 0.53 -6.20
N ARG A 19 -6.66 0.28 -6.49
CA ARG A 19 -5.67 1.35 -6.57
C ARG A 19 -6.10 2.43 -7.55
N TYR A 20 -6.51 2.01 -8.75
CA TYR A 20 -6.93 2.96 -9.78
C TYR A 20 -8.15 3.78 -9.33
N LEU A 21 -9.15 3.10 -8.78
CA LEU A 21 -10.39 3.77 -8.38
C LEU A 21 -10.16 4.76 -7.24
N ILE A 22 -9.45 4.33 -6.20
CA ILE A 22 -9.18 5.19 -5.04
C ILE A 22 -8.28 6.35 -5.45
N SER A 23 -7.24 6.07 -6.22
CA SER A 23 -6.29 7.08 -6.64
C SER A 23 -6.98 8.15 -7.46
N ARG A 24 -7.82 7.74 -8.41
CA ARG A 24 -8.55 8.68 -9.25
C ARG A 24 -9.54 9.53 -8.44
N TYR A 25 -10.27 8.90 -7.54
CA TYR A 25 -11.24 9.60 -6.71
C TYR A 25 -10.58 10.64 -5.83
N VAL A 26 -9.51 10.23 -5.14
CA VAL A 26 -8.82 11.11 -4.18
C VAL A 26 -8.10 12.24 -4.90
N GLN A 27 -7.49 11.96 -6.07
CA GLN A 27 -6.72 12.97 -6.78
C GLN A 27 -7.58 14.15 -7.21
N ASN A 28 -8.85 13.92 -7.50
CA ASN A 28 -9.76 14.98 -7.91
C ASN A 28 -10.27 15.84 -6.76
N PHE A 29 -9.93 15.49 -5.52
CA PHE A 29 -10.63 16.04 -4.36
C PHE A 29 -9.99 17.27 -3.73
N LEU A 30 -8.66 17.29 -3.50
CA LEU A 30 -8.08 18.32 -2.64
C LEU A 30 -6.99 19.17 -3.28
N ILE A 31 -5.85 18.59 -3.65
CA ILE A 31 -4.69 19.36 -4.13
C ILE A 31 -4.27 18.84 -5.50
N PRO A 32 -4.65 19.54 -6.60
CA PRO A 32 -4.32 19.04 -7.93
C PRO A 32 -2.82 18.92 -8.21
N SER A 33 -2.00 19.78 -7.58
CA SER A 33 -0.56 19.79 -7.82
C SER A 33 0.21 18.70 -7.10
N PHE A 34 -0.37 18.14 -6.04
CA PHE A 34 0.29 17.10 -5.24
C PHE A 34 -0.33 15.75 -5.59
N PRO A 35 0.49 14.70 -5.80
CA PRO A 35 -0.05 13.38 -6.17
C PRO A 35 -0.65 12.66 -4.96
N LEU A 36 -1.77 13.20 -4.47
CA LEU A 36 -2.40 12.74 -3.24
C LEU A 36 -2.98 11.33 -3.40
N GLY A 37 -3.48 11.00 -4.59
CA GLY A 37 -4.07 9.68 -4.84
C GLY A 37 -3.08 8.56 -4.64
N THR A 38 -1.91 8.65 -5.29
CA THR A 38 -0.86 7.64 -5.16
C THR A 38 -0.29 7.63 -3.74
N PHE A 39 -0.14 8.81 -3.15
CA PHE A 39 0.33 8.91 -1.77
C PHE A 39 -0.58 8.12 -0.83
N LEU A 40 -1.87 8.39 -0.89
CA LEU A 40 -2.83 7.73 -0.01
C LEU A 40 -2.88 6.22 -0.25
N VAL A 41 -2.88 5.81 -1.51
CA VAL A 41 -2.91 4.38 -1.87
C VAL A 41 -1.69 3.66 -1.29
N ASN A 42 -0.51 4.23 -1.44
CA ASN A 42 0.70 3.59 -0.92
C ASN A 42 0.72 3.56 0.61
N ILE A 43 0.23 4.62 1.25
CA ILE A 43 0.12 4.66 2.71
C ILE A 43 -0.85 3.60 3.22
N LEU A 44 -2.02 3.50 2.60
CA LEU A 44 -3.00 2.48 2.96
C LEU A 44 -2.45 1.08 2.72
N GLY A 45 -1.73 0.90 1.63
CA GLY A 45 -1.11 -0.39 1.33
C GLY A 45 -0.06 -0.78 2.36
N CYS A 46 0.74 0.17 2.81
CA CYS A 46 1.72 -0.07 3.87
C CYS A 46 1.04 -0.48 5.16
N PHE A 47 -0.06 0.18 5.51
CA PHE A 47 -0.83 -0.18 6.69
C PHE A 47 -1.38 -1.60 6.56
N ALA A 48 -1.94 -1.93 5.41
CA ALA A 48 -2.50 -3.26 5.15
C ALA A 48 -1.43 -4.35 5.25
N ILE A 49 -0.24 -4.10 4.69
CA ILE A 49 0.87 -5.04 4.79
C ILE A 49 1.24 -5.27 6.26
N GLY A 50 1.31 -4.19 7.02
CA GLY A 50 1.59 -4.30 8.46
C GLY A 50 0.57 -5.19 9.16
N LEU A 51 -0.73 -4.97 8.88
CA LEU A 51 -1.79 -5.78 9.45
C LEU A 51 -1.63 -7.27 9.10
N PHE A 52 -1.41 -7.55 7.81
CA PHE A 52 -1.32 -8.94 7.37
C PHE A 52 -0.11 -9.66 7.96
N TYR A 53 1.05 -9.02 7.97
CA TYR A 53 2.23 -9.65 8.56
C TYR A 53 2.10 -9.80 10.07
N GLY A 54 1.40 -8.87 10.72
CA GLY A 54 1.09 -9.04 12.14
C GLY A 54 0.23 -10.27 12.40
N LEU A 55 -0.75 -10.51 11.52
CA LEU A 55 -1.58 -11.71 11.63
C LEU A 55 -0.78 -12.98 11.37
N PHE A 56 0.12 -12.94 10.39
CA PHE A 56 0.91 -14.13 10.04
C PHE A 56 1.83 -14.58 11.17
N GLU A 57 2.36 -13.64 11.93
CA GLU A 57 3.26 -13.96 13.04
C GLU A 57 2.58 -14.71 14.17
N ARG A 58 1.25 -14.67 14.20
CA ARG A 58 0.48 -15.31 15.27
C ARG A 58 0.09 -16.74 14.95
N GLY A 59 0.78 -17.38 14.00
CA GLY A 59 0.57 -18.79 13.71
C GLY A 59 -0.20 -19.01 12.42
N ASN A 60 -0.86 -20.17 12.32
CA ASN A 60 -1.46 -20.62 11.07
C ASN A 60 -2.90 -20.13 10.90
N LEU A 61 -3.11 -18.82 11.03
CA LEU A 61 -4.44 -18.25 10.86
C LEU A 61 -4.90 -18.26 9.40
N MET A 62 -3.95 -18.28 8.47
CA MET A 62 -4.26 -18.25 7.05
C MET A 62 -3.45 -19.29 6.31
N SER A 63 -4.05 -19.86 5.26
CA SER A 63 -3.34 -20.79 4.38
C SER A 63 -2.23 -20.06 3.61
N PRO A 64 -1.20 -20.79 3.15
CA PRO A 64 -0.14 -20.16 2.36
C PRO A 64 -0.67 -19.44 1.11
N ASN A 65 -1.68 -20.01 0.44
CA ASN A 65 -2.25 -19.38 -0.75
C ASN A 65 -2.97 -18.08 -0.42
N LEU A 66 -3.67 -18.03 0.70
CA LEU A 66 -4.33 -16.80 1.13
C LEU A 66 -3.32 -15.71 1.48
N ARG A 67 -2.20 -16.10 2.12
CA ARG A 67 -1.12 -15.15 2.39
C ARG A 67 -0.58 -14.54 1.11
N MET A 68 -0.35 -15.37 0.10
CA MET A 68 0.14 -14.90 -1.20
C MET A 68 -0.88 -14.00 -1.89
N PHE A 69 -2.17 -14.34 -1.78
CA PHE A 69 -3.24 -13.51 -2.33
C PHE A 69 -3.21 -12.11 -1.70
N LEU A 70 -3.11 -12.04 -0.37
CA LEU A 70 -3.18 -10.78 0.35
C LEU A 70 -1.92 -9.93 0.23
N THR A 71 -0.73 -10.54 0.30
CA THR A 71 0.52 -9.79 0.31
C THR A 71 1.06 -9.54 -1.07
N VAL A 72 1.55 -10.58 -1.74
CA VAL A 72 2.16 -10.42 -3.07
C VAL A 72 1.13 -9.96 -4.08
N GLY A 73 -0.08 -10.54 -4.03
CA GLY A 73 -1.13 -10.19 -4.96
C GLY A 73 -1.79 -8.85 -4.64
N PHE A 74 -2.62 -8.81 -3.59
CA PHE A 74 -3.44 -7.64 -3.31
C PHE A 74 -2.59 -6.41 -2.98
N CYS A 75 -1.74 -6.50 -1.96
CA CYS A 75 -0.93 -5.35 -1.55
C CYS A 75 0.07 -4.98 -2.64
N GLY A 76 0.67 -5.99 -3.31
CA GLY A 76 1.59 -5.74 -4.40
C GLY A 76 0.95 -5.03 -5.58
N GLY A 77 -0.29 -5.38 -5.91
CA GLY A 77 -1.03 -4.69 -6.97
C GLY A 77 -1.60 -3.35 -6.53
N PHE A 78 -1.92 -3.23 -5.24
CA PHE A 78 -2.49 -2.01 -4.69
C PHE A 78 -1.47 -0.88 -4.58
N THR A 79 -0.27 -1.19 -4.10
CA THR A 79 0.81 -0.19 -4.00
C THR A 79 1.54 -0.06 -5.33
N THR A 80 2.19 1.09 -5.55
CA THR A 80 2.86 1.31 -6.83
C THR A 80 4.11 2.16 -6.67
N PHE A 81 5.23 1.63 -7.13
CA PHE A 81 6.49 2.37 -7.19
C PHE A 81 6.65 3.10 -8.52
N SER A 82 6.23 2.48 -9.61
CA SER A 82 6.42 3.08 -10.94
C SER A 82 5.63 4.37 -11.11
N THR A 83 4.38 4.39 -10.67
CA THR A 83 3.58 5.61 -10.71
C THR A 83 4.17 6.68 -9.80
N PHE A 84 4.65 6.26 -8.63
CA PHE A 84 5.32 7.15 -7.68
C PHE A 84 6.52 7.85 -8.34
N MET A 85 7.37 7.07 -9.02
CA MET A 85 8.55 7.62 -9.68
C MET A 85 8.17 8.54 -10.83
N ASN A 86 7.17 8.17 -11.62
CA ASN A 86 6.71 9.00 -12.72
C ASN A 86 6.16 10.33 -12.23
N GLU A 87 5.41 10.31 -11.15
CA GLU A 87 4.87 11.55 -10.58
C GLU A 87 5.97 12.45 -10.03
N ASN A 88 7.02 11.86 -9.44
CA ASN A 88 8.17 12.64 -9.01
C ASN A 88 8.89 13.28 -10.19
N PHE A 89 8.99 12.55 -11.30
CA PHE A 89 9.58 13.09 -12.52
C PHE A 89 8.78 14.28 -13.05
N LEU A 90 7.45 14.18 -13.00
CA LEU A 90 6.59 15.27 -13.44
C LEU A 90 6.75 16.51 -12.54
N LEU A 91 6.93 16.29 -11.24
CA LEU A 91 7.18 17.41 -10.33
C LEU A 91 8.51 18.10 -10.62
N ILE A 92 9.53 17.33 -11.03
CA ILE A 92 10.81 17.91 -11.45
C ILE A 92 10.62 18.74 -12.72
N LYS A 93 9.88 18.22 -13.69
CA LYS A 93 9.61 18.94 -14.94
C LYS A 93 8.88 20.26 -14.71
N ASP A 94 8.03 20.31 -13.70
CA ASP A 94 7.29 21.53 -13.34
C ASP A 94 8.07 22.42 -12.39
N ASP A 95 9.34 22.09 -12.11
CA ASP A 95 10.21 22.80 -11.16
C ASP A 95 9.58 22.92 -9.78
N ASN A 96 8.74 21.96 -9.42
CA ASN A 96 8.04 21.97 -8.12
C ASN A 96 8.81 21.14 -7.11
N PHE A 97 9.96 21.66 -6.69
CA PHE A 97 10.85 20.92 -5.80
C PHE A 97 10.31 20.83 -4.38
N PHE A 98 9.45 21.76 -3.99
CA PHE A 98 8.84 21.72 -2.66
C PHE A 98 7.93 20.49 -2.54
N TYR A 99 7.02 20.29 -3.51
CA TYR A 99 6.15 19.13 -3.49
C TYR A 99 6.92 17.83 -3.74
N LEU A 100 7.98 17.87 -4.54
CA LEU A 100 8.83 16.71 -4.74
C LEU A 100 9.42 16.23 -3.40
N SER A 101 10.00 17.16 -2.65
CA SER A 101 10.61 16.84 -1.36
C SER A 101 9.57 16.32 -0.38
N LEU A 102 8.42 16.98 -0.32
CA LEU A 102 7.33 16.55 0.55
C LEU A 102 6.83 15.16 0.18
N TYR A 103 6.59 14.93 -1.11
CA TYR A 103 6.03 13.67 -1.57
C TYR A 103 6.96 12.49 -1.26
N VAL A 104 8.24 12.64 -1.61
CA VAL A 104 9.22 11.59 -1.34
C VAL A 104 9.38 11.38 0.17
N GLY A 105 9.60 12.46 0.90
CA GLY A 105 9.84 12.39 2.35
C GLY A 105 8.65 11.82 3.10
N LEU A 106 7.47 12.35 2.84
CA LEU A 106 6.26 11.88 3.51
C LEU A 106 5.90 10.44 3.12
N SER A 107 6.10 10.09 1.85
CA SER A 107 5.82 8.71 1.40
C SER A 107 6.66 7.70 2.15
N LEU A 108 7.96 7.95 2.27
CA LEU A 108 8.85 7.04 2.96
C LEU A 108 8.59 7.03 4.47
N PHE A 109 8.47 8.21 5.06
CA PHE A 109 8.34 8.33 6.50
C PHE A 109 6.98 7.83 6.99
N VAL A 110 5.91 8.36 6.41
CA VAL A 110 4.56 7.99 6.82
C VAL A 110 4.25 6.55 6.45
N GLY A 111 4.74 6.10 5.28
CA GLY A 111 4.57 4.71 4.88
C GLY A 111 5.16 3.73 5.88
N PHE A 112 6.39 4.00 6.33
CA PHE A 112 7.05 3.15 7.32
C PHE A 112 6.28 3.16 8.65
N ILE A 113 5.87 4.35 9.09
CA ILE A 113 5.11 4.48 10.34
C ILE A 113 3.78 3.72 10.25
N MET A 114 3.09 3.83 9.11
CA MET A 114 1.80 3.16 8.95
C MET A 114 1.95 1.64 8.93
N LEU A 115 3.01 1.14 8.31
CA LEU A 115 3.32 -0.29 8.36
C LEU A 115 3.55 -0.74 9.80
N TYR A 116 4.35 0.02 10.53
CA TYR A 116 4.62 -0.28 11.93
C TYR A 116 3.33 -0.24 12.76
N LEU A 117 2.48 0.77 12.54
CA LEU A 117 1.22 0.87 13.27
C LEU A 117 0.30 -0.30 12.97
N GLY A 118 0.21 -0.71 11.70
CA GLY A 118 -0.61 -1.86 11.34
C GLY A 118 -0.15 -3.14 12.04
N HIS A 119 1.14 -3.36 12.03
CA HIS A 119 1.71 -4.52 12.71
C HIS A 119 1.46 -4.47 14.22
N SER A 120 1.69 -3.31 14.83
CA SER A 120 1.51 -3.12 16.27
C SER A 120 0.04 -3.22 16.68
N LEU A 121 -0.86 -2.74 15.82
CA LEU A 121 -2.29 -2.80 16.11
C LEU A 121 -2.77 -4.25 16.23
N ILE A 122 -2.33 -5.10 15.33
CA ILE A 122 -2.68 -6.52 15.39
C ILE A 122 -2.09 -7.17 16.64
N LYS A 123 -0.82 -6.87 16.91
CA LYS A 123 -0.16 -7.40 18.10
C LYS A 123 -0.92 -7.00 19.37
N PHE A 124 -1.32 -5.74 19.44
CA PHE A 124 -2.06 -5.23 20.60
C PHE A 124 -3.43 -5.89 20.72
N CYS A 125 -4.17 -5.97 19.62
CA CYS A 125 -5.49 -6.57 19.62
C CYS A 125 -5.47 -8.06 20.02
N LEU A 126 -4.49 -8.79 19.51
CA LEU A 126 -4.39 -10.22 19.82
C LEU A 126 -3.93 -10.47 21.25
N LEU A 127 -3.11 -9.58 21.81
CA LEU A 127 -2.76 -9.66 23.21
C LEU A 127 -3.97 -9.48 24.13
N TYR A 128 -4.89 -8.62 23.72
CA TYR A 128 -6.08 -8.34 24.53
C TYR A 128 -7.11 -9.45 24.47
N THR A 129 -7.20 -10.13 23.33
CA THR A 129 -8.23 -11.16 23.13
C THR A 129 -7.77 -12.55 23.50
N SER A 130 -6.50 -12.74 23.72
CA SER A 130 -5.97 -14.03 24.15
C SER A 130 -5.72 -14.04 25.65
#